data_e36d1ee6eb5ebb7bec8e9c7115f2769b
#
_entry.id   e36d1ee6eb5ebb7bec8e9c7115f2769b
#
_cell.length_a   1.000
_cell.length_b   1.000
_cell.length_c   1.000
_cell.angle_alpha   90.00
_cell.angle_beta   90.00
_cell.angle_gamma   90.00
#
_symmetry.space_group_name_H-M   'P 1'
#
loop_
_entity.id
_entity.type
_entity.pdbx_description
1 polymer ?
#
loop_
_entity_poly.entity_id
_entity_poly.type
_entity_poly.pdbx_seq_one_letter_code
_entity_poly.pdbx_strand_id
1 'polypeptide(L)'
;DVIRQRIEAMGSELSEARMVAHTTASIAEELSSAVGTGAELILVIGASATVDRQDEIPVAIAQAGGTIDHFGMPVDPGNLIVVAHIGDVPVLALPGSARSPRPGGNDLLLERIMADIPVDSAHIMSMGVGGLLTEIPSRPMPRTEAAPRRQRSAQSVASYAAVILAAGQSSRMGTVNKLLIEVDGKPMVRHAIDAARAAGADPIIVVTGHAAEDVGGAVGDDVTLAHNP
;
A
#
# COMPACT_ATOMS: atom_id res chain seq x y z
N ASP A 1 -22.70 3.44 -1.02
CA ASP A 1 -21.26 3.70 -1.14
C ASP A 1 -20.68 4.07 0.22
N VAL A 2 -19.66 3.32 0.65
CA VAL A 2 -19.08 3.39 2.00
C VAL A 2 -18.52 4.79 2.34
N ILE A 3 -17.87 5.45 1.39
CA ILE A 3 -17.31 6.80 1.63
C ILE A 3 -18.42 7.81 1.84
N ARG A 4 -19.44 7.80 1.01
CA ARG A 4 -20.61 8.67 1.17
C ARG A 4 -21.26 8.49 2.54
N GLN A 5 -21.50 7.25 2.94
CA GLN A 5 -22.10 6.94 4.24
C GLN A 5 -21.25 7.46 5.41
N ARG A 6 -19.90 7.40 5.30
CA ARG A 6 -19.01 7.98 6.32
C ARG A 6 -19.15 9.48 6.42
N ILE A 7 -19.08 10.18 5.30
CA ILE A 7 -19.18 11.64 5.25
C ILE A 7 -20.52 12.12 5.79
N GLU A 8 -21.62 11.48 5.35
CA GLU A 8 -22.97 11.78 5.82
C GLU A 8 -23.16 11.48 7.32
N ALA A 9 -22.56 10.40 7.83
CA ALA A 9 -22.60 10.07 9.26
C ALA A 9 -21.87 11.10 10.15
N MET A 10 -20.91 11.84 9.57
CA MET A 10 -20.19 12.94 10.24
C MET A 10 -20.91 14.30 10.08
N GLY A 11 -22.11 14.32 9.48
CA GLY A 11 -22.90 15.53 9.30
C GLY A 11 -22.50 16.39 8.11
N SER A 12 -21.69 15.86 7.20
CA SER A 12 -21.23 16.54 5.99
C SER A 12 -21.83 15.90 4.73
N GLU A 13 -21.67 16.55 3.59
CA GLU A 13 -22.22 16.08 2.31
C GLU A 13 -21.08 15.77 1.31
N LEU A 14 -21.17 14.63 0.64
CA LEU A 14 -20.36 14.34 -0.51
C LEU A 14 -20.99 14.99 -1.75
N SER A 15 -20.58 16.21 -2.08
CA SER A 15 -21.12 17.01 -3.15
C SER A 15 -20.96 16.35 -4.53
N GLU A 16 -19.79 15.82 -4.81
CA GLU A 16 -19.47 15.20 -6.09
C GLU A 16 -18.51 14.03 -5.94
N ALA A 17 -18.62 13.04 -6.85
CA ALA A 17 -17.66 11.96 -6.99
C ALA A 17 -17.34 11.74 -8.48
N ARG A 18 -16.09 11.85 -8.86
CA ARG A 18 -15.62 11.71 -10.24
C ARG A 18 -14.64 10.54 -10.36
N MET A 19 -14.72 9.86 -11.49
CA MET A 19 -13.75 8.83 -11.87
C MET A 19 -12.86 9.37 -12.98
N VAL A 20 -11.57 9.37 -12.73
CA VAL A 20 -10.56 9.85 -13.69
C VAL A 20 -9.54 8.77 -14.00
N ALA A 21 -8.80 8.93 -15.09
CA ALA A 21 -7.69 8.03 -15.39
C ALA A 21 -6.65 8.11 -14.27
N HIS A 22 -6.08 6.96 -13.89
CA HIS A 22 -5.05 6.90 -12.84
C HIS A 22 -3.68 7.29 -13.40
N THR A 23 -3.58 8.54 -13.81
CA THR A 23 -2.35 9.18 -14.30
C THR A 23 -2.13 10.49 -13.56
N THR A 24 -0.89 10.87 -13.37
CA THR A 24 -0.51 12.13 -12.72
C THR A 24 -1.25 13.33 -13.32
N ALA A 25 -1.27 13.45 -14.64
CA ALA A 25 -1.89 14.59 -15.33
C ALA A 25 -3.41 14.67 -15.07
N SER A 26 -4.13 13.55 -15.25
CA SER A 26 -5.59 13.53 -15.08
C SER A 26 -6.00 13.78 -13.62
N ILE A 27 -5.23 13.25 -12.66
CA ILE A 27 -5.48 13.48 -11.22
C ILE A 27 -5.21 14.94 -10.88
N ALA A 28 -4.10 15.53 -11.36
CA ALA A 28 -3.74 16.93 -11.09
C ALA A 28 -4.76 17.91 -11.65
N GLU A 29 -5.26 17.67 -12.88
CA GLU A 29 -6.33 18.46 -13.51
C GLU A 29 -7.60 18.44 -12.67
N GLU A 30 -8.01 17.25 -12.21
CA GLU A 30 -9.20 17.10 -11.39
C GLU A 30 -9.07 17.75 -10.00
N LEU A 31 -7.91 17.61 -9.36
CA LEU A 31 -7.61 18.29 -8.10
C LEU A 31 -7.73 19.81 -8.24
N SER A 32 -7.14 20.38 -9.31
CA SER A 32 -7.22 21.81 -9.60
C SER A 32 -8.66 22.25 -9.88
N SER A 33 -9.43 21.44 -10.61
CA SER A 33 -10.85 21.69 -10.88
C SER A 33 -11.67 21.69 -9.58
N ALA A 34 -11.48 20.72 -8.71
CA ALA A 34 -12.19 20.62 -7.43
C ALA A 34 -11.93 21.84 -6.53
N VAL A 35 -10.67 22.27 -6.43
CA VAL A 35 -10.33 23.51 -5.71
C VAL A 35 -11.03 24.73 -6.35
N GLY A 36 -11.00 24.84 -7.67
CA GLY A 36 -11.63 25.94 -8.42
C GLY A 36 -13.15 26.00 -8.28
N THR A 37 -13.80 24.88 -8.00
CA THR A 37 -15.25 24.78 -7.76
C THR A 37 -15.65 24.95 -6.28
N GLY A 38 -14.69 25.18 -5.40
CA GLY A 38 -14.94 25.50 -3.98
C GLY A 38 -15.09 24.26 -3.09
N ALA A 39 -14.40 23.17 -3.41
CA ALA A 39 -14.33 22.04 -2.50
C ALA A 39 -13.68 22.44 -1.16
N GLU A 40 -14.28 22.06 -0.05
CA GLU A 40 -13.74 22.30 1.30
C GLU A 40 -12.84 21.16 1.77
N LEU A 41 -12.98 19.97 1.18
CA LEU A 41 -12.15 18.79 1.39
C LEU A 41 -12.14 17.94 0.13
N ILE A 42 -10.99 17.42 -0.24
CA ILE A 42 -10.85 16.52 -1.40
C ILE A 42 -10.37 15.15 -0.91
N LEU A 43 -11.12 14.10 -1.29
CA LEU A 43 -10.77 12.71 -1.01
C LEU A 43 -10.35 12.02 -2.31
N VAL A 44 -9.15 11.46 -2.35
CA VAL A 44 -8.62 10.74 -3.51
C VAL A 44 -8.48 9.27 -3.19
N ILE A 45 -9.03 8.39 -4.02
CA ILE A 45 -8.88 6.94 -3.89
C ILE A 45 -8.26 6.38 -5.15
N GLY A 46 -7.01 5.93 -5.05
CA GLY A 46 -6.27 5.38 -6.19
C GLY A 46 -6.74 3.98 -6.61
N ALA A 47 -6.42 3.62 -7.85
CA ALA A 47 -6.57 2.26 -8.36
C ALA A 47 -5.56 1.30 -7.69
N SER A 48 -4.40 1.81 -7.27
CA SER A 48 -3.37 1.11 -6.50
C SER A 48 -3.14 1.79 -5.15
N ALA A 49 -2.51 1.06 -4.23
CA ALA A 49 -2.06 1.64 -2.97
C ALA A 49 -0.94 2.65 -3.21
N THR A 50 -0.98 3.76 -2.48
CA THR A 50 0.08 4.78 -2.49
C THR A 50 1.14 4.38 -1.46
N VAL A 51 2.27 3.88 -1.94
CA VAL A 51 3.37 3.36 -1.11
C VAL A 51 4.65 4.18 -1.21
N ASP A 52 4.73 5.06 -2.21
CA ASP A 52 5.91 5.88 -2.49
C ASP A 52 5.50 7.33 -2.81
N ARG A 53 6.40 8.29 -2.48
CA ARG A 53 6.20 9.70 -2.83
C ARG A 53 6.28 9.98 -4.33
N GLN A 54 6.80 9.04 -5.12
CA GLN A 54 6.87 9.08 -6.57
C GLN A 54 5.65 8.41 -7.26
N ASP A 55 4.70 7.91 -6.49
CA ASP A 55 3.45 7.36 -7.05
C ASP A 55 2.58 8.47 -7.65
N GLU A 56 1.63 8.08 -8.52
CA GLU A 56 0.81 9.01 -9.31
C GLU A 56 0.10 10.08 -8.46
N ILE A 57 -0.47 9.70 -7.31
CA ILE A 57 -1.26 10.62 -6.49
C ILE A 57 -0.39 11.68 -5.80
N PRO A 58 0.70 11.34 -5.08
CA PRO A 58 1.60 12.35 -4.51
C PRO A 58 2.18 13.32 -5.53
N VAL A 59 2.59 12.79 -6.69
CA VAL A 59 3.12 13.62 -7.79
C VAL A 59 2.04 14.52 -8.37
N ALA A 60 0.80 14.03 -8.53
CA ALA A 60 -0.32 14.83 -9.00
C ALA A 60 -0.70 15.96 -8.03
N ILE A 61 -0.67 15.70 -6.72
CA ILE A 61 -0.89 16.73 -5.70
C ILE A 61 0.15 17.85 -5.84
N ALA A 62 1.42 17.50 -5.96
CA ALA A 62 2.49 18.48 -6.17
C ALA A 62 2.33 19.24 -7.50
N GLN A 63 1.94 18.57 -8.57
CA GLN A 63 1.69 19.18 -9.88
C GLN A 63 0.48 20.14 -9.85
N ALA A 64 -0.54 19.87 -9.03
CA ALA A 64 -1.66 20.77 -8.80
C ALA A 64 -1.33 21.96 -7.86
N GLY A 65 -0.07 22.12 -7.48
CA GLY A 65 0.38 23.19 -6.58
C GLY A 65 0.17 22.89 -5.10
N GLY A 66 -0.11 21.63 -4.75
CA GLY A 66 -0.27 21.20 -3.36
C GLY A 66 1.02 20.85 -2.66
N THR A 67 0.93 20.76 -1.35
CA THR A 67 2.01 20.34 -0.45
C THR A 67 1.60 19.08 0.31
N ILE A 68 2.48 18.11 0.41
CA ILE A 68 2.27 16.91 1.23
C ILE A 68 2.74 17.19 2.65
N ASP A 69 1.80 17.22 3.58
CA ASP A 69 2.04 17.50 5.00
C ASP A 69 2.53 16.25 5.73
N HIS A 70 1.93 15.09 5.39
CA HIS A 70 2.30 13.83 6.01
C HIS A 70 2.08 12.64 5.06
N PHE A 71 2.98 11.64 5.15
CA PHE A 71 2.92 10.43 4.35
C PHE A 71 2.92 9.20 5.25
N GLY A 72 1.83 8.45 5.21
CA GLY A 72 1.59 7.29 6.07
C GLY A 72 1.03 7.67 7.44
N MET A 73 0.66 6.66 8.22
CA MET A 73 0.31 6.83 9.64
C MET A 73 0.56 5.53 10.41
N PRO A 74 0.81 5.61 11.73
CA PRO A 74 1.12 4.42 12.55
C PRO A 74 -0.14 3.66 13.00
N VAL A 75 -1.16 3.56 12.14
CA VAL A 75 -2.45 2.89 12.43
C VAL A 75 -2.81 1.95 11.28
N ASP A 76 -3.20 0.72 11.60
CA ASP A 76 -3.63 -0.28 10.62
C ASP A 76 -5.02 -0.85 10.98
N PRO A 77 -5.98 -0.91 10.03
CA PRO A 77 -5.87 -0.47 8.64
C PRO A 77 -5.87 1.06 8.51
N GLY A 78 -5.20 1.57 7.45
CA GLY A 78 -5.16 3.01 7.16
C GLY A 78 -3.74 3.57 7.00
N ASN A 79 -2.72 2.76 7.27
CA ASN A 79 -1.31 3.15 7.28
C ASN A 79 -0.79 3.82 5.99
N LEU A 80 -1.38 3.57 4.83
CA LEU A 80 -0.98 4.12 3.53
C LEU A 80 -1.79 5.37 3.13
N ILE A 81 -2.10 6.24 4.10
CA ILE A 81 -2.77 7.51 3.83
C ILE A 81 -1.74 8.59 3.45
N VAL A 82 -2.15 9.54 2.63
CA VAL A 82 -1.39 10.78 2.41
C VAL A 82 -2.25 11.96 2.82
N VAL A 83 -1.69 12.84 3.63
CA VAL A 83 -2.30 14.09 4.04
C VAL A 83 -1.58 15.22 3.34
N ALA A 84 -2.33 16.07 2.69
CA ALA A 84 -1.83 17.17 1.88
C ALA A 84 -2.82 18.34 1.90
N HIS A 85 -2.42 19.47 1.29
CA HIS A 85 -3.31 20.59 1.01
C HIS A 85 -2.98 21.23 -0.34
N ILE A 86 -3.99 21.88 -0.94
CA ILE A 86 -3.82 22.74 -2.12
C ILE A 86 -4.43 24.10 -1.76
N GLY A 87 -3.61 25.13 -1.58
CA GLY A 87 -4.04 26.35 -0.92
C GLY A 87 -4.52 26.05 0.50
N ASP A 88 -5.75 26.43 0.82
CA ASP A 88 -6.37 26.14 2.13
C ASP A 88 -7.22 24.85 2.13
N VAL A 89 -7.30 24.15 1.00
CA VAL A 89 -8.15 22.95 0.84
C VAL A 89 -7.39 21.70 1.24
N PRO A 90 -7.83 20.96 2.28
CA PRO A 90 -7.24 19.67 2.65
C PRO A 90 -7.46 18.63 1.56
N VAL A 91 -6.45 17.80 1.33
CA VAL A 91 -6.48 16.68 0.39
C VAL A 91 -6.05 15.42 1.12
N LEU A 92 -6.93 14.42 1.18
CA LEU A 92 -6.61 13.10 1.73
C LEU A 92 -6.56 12.06 0.61
N ALA A 93 -5.39 11.48 0.37
CA ALA A 93 -5.30 10.28 -0.43
C ALA A 93 -5.52 9.06 0.47
N LEU A 94 -6.67 8.44 0.29
CA LEU A 94 -7.16 7.36 1.13
C LEU A 94 -6.59 6.02 0.68
N PRO A 95 -6.21 5.14 1.61
CA PRO A 95 -5.81 3.78 1.30
C PRO A 95 -6.98 2.94 0.79
N GLY A 96 -6.68 1.84 0.11
CA GLY A 96 -7.71 0.91 -0.39
C GLY A 96 -8.64 0.37 0.71
N SER A 97 -8.16 0.29 1.96
CA SER A 97 -8.96 -0.10 3.13
C SER A 97 -10.12 0.86 3.43
N ALA A 98 -10.06 2.11 2.98
CA ALA A 98 -11.15 3.08 3.13
C ALA A 98 -12.45 2.66 2.42
N ARG A 99 -12.37 1.73 1.46
CA ARG A 99 -13.55 1.14 0.80
C ARG A 99 -14.28 0.10 1.66
N SER A 100 -13.65 -0.34 2.75
CA SER A 100 -14.27 -1.26 3.72
C SER A 100 -15.18 -0.50 4.68
N PRO A 101 -16.32 -1.04 5.11
CA PRO A 101 -17.14 -0.44 6.16
C PRO A 101 -16.49 -0.51 7.55
N ARG A 102 -15.40 -1.23 7.70
CA ARG A 102 -14.67 -1.32 8.99
C ARG A 102 -13.93 -0.03 9.28
N PRO A 103 -13.88 0.42 10.54
CA PRO A 103 -13.09 1.58 10.93
C PRO A 103 -11.61 1.40 10.57
N GLY A 104 -10.98 2.49 10.18
CA GLY A 104 -9.55 2.56 9.83
C GLY A 104 -8.94 3.90 10.25
N GLY A 105 -7.63 4.05 10.05
CA GLY A 105 -6.94 5.31 10.32
C GLY A 105 -7.52 6.51 9.59
N ASN A 106 -8.06 6.29 8.40
CA ASN A 106 -8.76 7.32 7.63
C ASN A 106 -9.98 7.89 8.39
N ASP A 107 -10.70 7.11 9.19
CA ASP A 107 -11.84 7.58 9.97
C ASP A 107 -11.36 8.55 11.05
N LEU A 108 -10.27 8.23 11.74
CA LEU A 108 -9.68 9.11 12.76
C LEU A 108 -9.26 10.48 12.22
N LEU A 109 -8.78 10.53 10.98
CA LEU A 109 -8.40 11.79 10.33
C LEU A 109 -9.63 12.56 9.85
N LEU A 110 -10.59 11.87 9.23
CA LEU A 110 -11.85 12.47 8.78
C LEU A 110 -12.62 13.10 9.93
N GLU A 111 -12.77 12.38 11.05
CA GLU A 111 -13.45 12.90 12.25
C GLU A 111 -12.82 14.19 12.76
N ARG A 112 -11.47 14.29 12.74
CA ARG A 112 -10.75 15.50 13.16
C ARG A 112 -10.97 16.66 12.20
N ILE A 113 -10.82 16.41 10.90
CA ILE A 113 -11.00 17.44 9.87
C ILE A 113 -12.44 17.98 9.92
N MET A 114 -13.44 17.10 10.03
CA MET A 114 -14.85 17.50 10.14
C MET A 114 -15.17 18.26 11.43
N ALA A 115 -14.35 18.10 12.46
CA ALA A 115 -14.49 18.81 13.74
C ALA A 115 -13.60 20.07 13.81
N ASP A 116 -13.02 20.53 12.71
CA ASP A 116 -12.06 21.65 12.64
C ASP A 116 -10.84 21.47 13.57
N ILE A 117 -10.47 20.23 13.87
CA ILE A 117 -9.29 19.93 14.67
C ILE A 117 -8.08 19.81 13.73
N PRO A 118 -7.02 20.61 13.92
CA PRO A 118 -5.84 20.54 13.08
C PRO A 118 -5.25 19.13 13.00
N VAL A 119 -4.89 18.71 11.79
CA VAL A 119 -4.23 17.45 11.52
C VAL A 119 -2.86 17.74 10.93
N ASP A 120 -1.84 17.73 11.77
CA ASP A 120 -0.44 17.86 11.36
C ASP A 120 0.34 16.55 11.57
N SER A 121 1.59 16.54 11.14
CA SER A 121 2.48 15.38 11.25
C SER A 121 2.65 14.91 12.70
N ALA A 122 2.73 15.84 13.67
CA ALA A 122 2.90 15.49 15.08
C ALA A 122 1.65 14.80 15.64
N HIS A 123 0.47 15.30 15.30
CA HIS A 123 -0.80 14.69 15.68
C HIS A 123 -0.93 13.28 15.09
N ILE A 124 -0.62 13.09 13.80
CA ILE A 124 -0.70 11.79 13.14
C ILE A 124 0.27 10.80 13.80
N MET A 125 1.49 11.21 14.07
CA MET A 125 2.49 10.35 14.73
C MET A 125 2.12 9.99 16.16
N SER A 126 1.33 10.82 16.85
CA SER A 126 0.84 10.54 18.20
C SER A 126 -0.36 9.59 18.26
N MET A 127 -1.02 9.32 17.14
CA MET A 127 -2.25 8.50 17.09
C MET A 127 -2.02 7.02 17.36
N GLY A 128 -0.79 6.54 17.25
CA GLY A 128 -0.57 5.13 17.36
C GLY A 128 0.72 4.75 18.06
N VAL A 129 0.58 3.88 19.01
CA VAL A 129 1.65 3.05 19.50
C VAL A 129 1.63 1.75 18.68
N GLY A 130 1.78 1.87 17.33
CA GLY A 130 1.72 0.73 16.43
C GLY A 130 0.34 0.05 16.42
N GLY A 131 -0.74 0.85 16.43
CA GLY A 131 -2.07 0.38 16.75
C GLY A 131 -2.78 -0.36 15.62
N LEU A 132 -3.03 -1.63 15.83
CA LEU A 132 -4.15 -2.31 15.19
C LEU A 132 -5.45 -1.76 15.78
N LEU A 133 -6.31 -1.18 14.95
CA LEU A 133 -7.64 -0.71 15.38
C LEU A 133 -8.59 -1.86 15.66
N THR A 134 -8.37 -3.00 15.02
CA THR A 134 -9.22 -4.19 15.18
C THR A 134 -8.35 -5.44 15.20
N GLU A 135 -8.46 -6.23 16.25
CA GLU A 135 -7.78 -7.51 16.30
C GLU A 135 -8.38 -8.50 15.29
N ILE A 136 -7.50 -9.24 14.64
CA ILE A 136 -7.91 -10.35 13.79
C ILE A 136 -8.34 -11.49 14.72
N PRO A 137 -9.57 -12.05 14.59
CA PRO A 137 -10.07 -13.11 15.48
C PRO A 137 -9.16 -14.35 15.58
N SER A 138 -8.33 -14.56 14.56
CA SER A 138 -7.36 -15.66 14.51
C SER A 138 -6.03 -15.37 15.22
N ARG A 139 -5.80 -14.12 15.67
CA ARG A 139 -4.59 -13.75 16.41
C ARG A 139 -4.83 -14.00 17.89
N PRO A 140 -4.06 -14.89 18.55
CA PRO A 140 -4.19 -15.07 19.98
C PRO A 140 -3.81 -13.79 20.73
N MET A 141 -4.59 -13.45 21.75
CA MET A 141 -4.27 -12.33 22.64
C MET A 141 -2.90 -12.57 23.29
N PRO A 142 -2.00 -11.58 23.38
CA PRO A 142 -0.65 -11.76 23.90
C PRO A 142 -0.57 -12.30 25.34
N ARG A 143 -1.67 -12.26 26.08
CA ARG A 143 -1.79 -12.72 27.47
C ARG A 143 -2.80 -13.84 27.67
N THR A 144 -3.40 -14.37 26.63
CA THR A 144 -4.20 -15.58 26.72
C THR A 144 -3.23 -16.76 26.75
N GLU A 145 -3.35 -17.64 27.74
CA GLU A 145 -2.61 -18.90 27.72
C GLU A 145 -2.82 -19.53 26.35
N ALA A 146 -1.73 -19.76 25.65
CA ALA A 146 -1.79 -20.32 24.31
C ALA A 146 -2.61 -21.61 24.39
N ALA A 147 -3.75 -21.62 23.70
CA ALA A 147 -4.46 -22.89 23.50
C ALA A 147 -3.39 -23.91 23.05
N PRO A 148 -3.37 -25.12 23.60
CA PRO A 148 -2.30 -26.07 23.32
C PRO A 148 -2.13 -26.16 21.83
N ARG A 149 -0.97 -25.74 21.35
CA ARG A 149 -0.60 -25.84 19.94
C ARG A 149 -0.93 -27.26 19.58
N ARG A 150 -1.92 -27.48 18.72
CA ARG A 150 -2.13 -28.80 18.12
C ARG A 150 -0.75 -29.21 17.64
N GLN A 151 -0.14 -30.11 18.35
CA GLN A 151 1.07 -30.76 17.88
C GLN A 151 0.66 -31.39 16.55
N ARG A 152 1.03 -30.76 15.46
CA ARG A 152 1.05 -31.44 14.18
C ARG A 152 1.91 -32.65 14.43
N SER A 153 1.26 -33.81 14.44
CA SER A 153 1.96 -35.08 14.49
C SER A 153 3.08 -35.01 13.44
N ALA A 154 4.28 -35.40 13.85
CA ALA A 154 5.51 -35.34 13.04
C ALA A 154 5.48 -36.26 11.80
N GLN A 155 4.33 -36.42 11.16
CA GLN A 155 4.08 -37.34 10.06
C GLN A 155 3.30 -36.71 8.90
N SER A 156 3.65 -35.53 8.50
CA SER A 156 3.67 -35.09 7.09
C SER A 156 4.50 -33.84 7.05
N VAL A 157 5.70 -33.95 6.54
CA VAL A 157 6.42 -32.79 6.00
C VAL A 157 5.52 -32.29 4.88
N ALA A 158 4.73 -31.25 5.15
CA ALA A 158 3.92 -30.64 4.11
C ALA A 158 4.91 -30.08 3.10
N SER A 159 5.04 -30.75 1.96
CA SER A 159 5.79 -30.21 0.82
C SER A 159 5.03 -28.99 0.34
N TYR A 160 5.69 -27.88 0.17
CA TYR A 160 5.14 -26.67 -0.40
C TYR A 160 6.08 -26.13 -1.48
N ALA A 161 5.47 -25.61 -2.54
CA ALA A 161 6.19 -24.92 -3.60
C ALA A 161 6.32 -23.44 -3.25
N ALA A 162 7.39 -22.80 -3.70
CA ALA A 162 7.52 -21.35 -3.68
C ALA A 162 7.35 -20.78 -5.09
N VAL A 163 6.54 -19.74 -5.23
CA VAL A 163 6.41 -18.98 -6.46
C VAL A 163 6.99 -17.58 -6.24
N ILE A 164 8.05 -17.25 -6.96
CA ILE A 164 8.76 -15.97 -6.87
C ILE A 164 8.39 -15.14 -8.10
N LEU A 165 7.72 -14.00 -7.88
CA LEU A 165 7.32 -13.11 -8.96
C LEU A 165 8.49 -12.20 -9.38
N ALA A 166 8.98 -12.41 -10.59
CA ALA A 166 10.13 -11.71 -11.17
C ALA A 166 9.82 -11.08 -12.55
N ALA A 167 8.52 -10.83 -12.83
CA ALA A 167 8.04 -10.30 -14.12
C ALA A 167 7.96 -8.76 -14.19
N GLY A 168 8.18 -8.05 -13.07
CA GLY A 168 7.97 -6.61 -12.98
C GLY A 168 9.00 -5.77 -13.75
N GLN A 169 8.56 -4.65 -14.35
CA GLN A 169 9.38 -3.75 -15.16
C GLN A 169 10.34 -2.85 -14.36
N SER A 170 10.31 -2.87 -13.02
CA SER A 170 11.12 -1.99 -12.15
C SER A 170 11.03 -0.50 -12.52
N SER A 171 9.88 -0.03 -13.02
CA SER A 171 9.67 1.30 -13.62
C SER A 171 10.10 2.48 -12.73
N ARG A 172 10.06 2.31 -11.40
CA ARG A 172 10.50 3.31 -10.42
C ARG A 172 12.02 3.48 -10.32
N MET A 173 12.80 2.55 -10.87
CA MET A 173 14.27 2.58 -10.84
C MET A 173 14.88 2.93 -12.20
N GLY A 174 14.09 3.46 -13.12
CA GLY A 174 14.53 3.83 -14.46
C GLY A 174 14.89 2.60 -15.29
N THR A 175 16.13 2.58 -15.82
CA THR A 175 16.61 1.49 -16.71
C THR A 175 17.17 0.29 -15.94
N VAL A 176 17.31 0.38 -14.62
CA VAL A 176 17.93 -0.68 -13.81
C VAL A 176 16.87 -1.66 -13.33
N ASN A 177 17.05 -2.95 -13.69
CA ASN A 177 16.20 -3.99 -13.11
C ASN A 177 16.65 -4.30 -11.67
N LYS A 178 15.81 -3.95 -10.70
CA LYS A 178 16.09 -4.13 -9.26
C LYS A 178 16.42 -5.57 -8.86
N LEU A 179 15.87 -6.55 -9.59
CA LEU A 179 16.09 -7.97 -9.30
C LEU A 179 17.50 -8.44 -9.60
N LEU A 180 18.22 -7.69 -10.45
CA LEU A 180 19.59 -7.97 -10.89
C LEU A 180 20.63 -7.15 -10.10
N ILE A 181 20.18 -6.23 -9.23
CA ILE A 181 21.11 -5.49 -8.36
C ILE A 181 21.78 -6.48 -7.42
N GLU A 182 23.09 -6.42 -7.36
CA GLU A 182 23.87 -7.24 -6.45
C GLU A 182 23.80 -6.69 -5.01
N VAL A 183 23.45 -7.57 -4.09
CA VAL A 183 23.54 -7.37 -2.65
C VAL A 183 24.44 -8.47 -2.11
N ASP A 184 25.48 -8.11 -1.40
CA ASP A 184 26.49 -9.05 -0.89
C ASP A 184 27.05 -10.01 -1.97
N GLY A 185 27.27 -9.48 -3.18
CA GLY A 185 27.83 -10.23 -4.31
C GLY A 185 26.86 -11.22 -4.98
N LYS A 186 25.56 -11.10 -4.72
CA LYS A 186 24.50 -11.91 -5.36
C LYS A 186 23.36 -11.04 -5.87
N PRO A 187 22.76 -11.36 -7.02
CA PRO A 187 21.53 -10.69 -7.48
C PRO A 187 20.41 -10.79 -6.46
N MET A 188 19.63 -9.73 -6.28
CA MET A 188 18.54 -9.67 -5.31
C MET A 188 17.54 -10.83 -5.47
N VAL A 189 17.21 -11.24 -6.70
CA VAL A 189 16.33 -12.38 -6.96
C VAL A 189 16.90 -13.68 -6.38
N ARG A 190 18.22 -13.83 -6.35
CA ARG A 190 18.87 -15.03 -5.81
C ARG A 190 18.72 -15.13 -4.28
N HIS A 191 18.71 -14.02 -3.57
CA HIS A 191 18.43 -14.00 -2.12
C HIS A 191 17.02 -14.53 -1.80
N ALA A 192 16.00 -14.19 -2.61
CA ALA A 192 14.66 -14.72 -2.45
C ALA A 192 14.60 -16.24 -2.69
N ILE A 193 15.32 -16.75 -3.69
CA ILE A 193 15.42 -18.17 -3.99
C ILE A 193 16.10 -18.91 -2.83
N ASP A 194 17.22 -18.40 -2.35
CA ASP A 194 17.98 -19.00 -1.26
C ASP A 194 17.14 -19.05 0.04
N ALA A 195 16.38 -17.99 0.32
CA ALA A 195 15.46 -17.95 1.46
C ALA A 195 14.32 -18.97 1.34
N ALA A 196 13.69 -19.10 0.16
CA ALA A 196 12.68 -20.10 -0.10
C ALA A 196 13.19 -21.53 0.08
N ARG A 197 14.40 -21.79 -0.42
CA ARG A 197 15.07 -23.08 -0.28
C ARG A 197 15.43 -23.39 1.16
N ALA A 198 15.99 -22.43 1.89
CA ALA A 198 16.29 -22.59 3.32
C ALA A 198 15.04 -22.86 4.15
N ALA A 199 13.90 -22.37 3.72
CA ALA A 199 12.60 -22.67 4.33
C ALA A 199 12.05 -24.05 3.95
N GLY A 200 12.68 -24.79 3.01
CA GLY A 200 12.28 -26.14 2.58
C GLY A 200 11.26 -26.15 1.43
N ALA A 201 11.16 -25.08 0.66
CA ALA A 201 10.27 -25.06 -0.50
C ALA A 201 10.84 -25.91 -1.66
N ASP A 202 9.99 -26.77 -2.24
CA ASP A 202 10.28 -27.59 -3.42
C ASP A 202 8.95 -27.95 -4.12
N PRO A 203 8.77 -27.65 -5.43
CA PRO A 203 9.67 -26.88 -6.29
C PRO A 203 9.69 -25.37 -6.00
N ILE A 204 10.75 -24.68 -6.48
CA ILE A 204 10.82 -23.23 -6.53
C ILE A 204 10.58 -22.80 -7.97
N ILE A 205 9.56 -21.98 -8.19
CA ILE A 205 9.13 -21.49 -9.50
C ILE A 205 9.40 -19.99 -9.55
N VAL A 206 10.14 -19.52 -10.56
CA VAL A 206 10.37 -18.08 -10.80
C VAL A 206 9.57 -17.64 -12.01
N VAL A 207 8.62 -16.73 -11.79
CA VAL A 207 7.79 -16.17 -12.87
C VAL A 207 8.53 -14.98 -13.48
N THR A 208 9.00 -15.14 -14.71
CA THR A 208 9.69 -14.10 -15.48
C THR A 208 8.71 -13.39 -16.42
N GLY A 209 9.08 -12.19 -16.89
CA GLY A 209 8.30 -11.40 -17.86
C GLY A 209 9.24 -10.41 -18.53
N HIS A 210 9.11 -9.12 -18.21
CA HIS A 210 10.04 -8.12 -18.69
C HIS A 210 11.50 -8.49 -18.29
N ALA A 211 12.43 -8.45 -19.24
CA ALA A 211 13.83 -8.88 -19.07
C ALA A 211 13.99 -10.37 -18.66
N ALA A 212 13.17 -11.26 -19.25
CA ALA A 212 13.13 -12.69 -18.90
C ALA A 212 14.49 -13.39 -19.09
N GLU A 213 15.28 -13.03 -20.12
CA GLU A 213 16.60 -13.62 -20.38
C GLU A 213 17.60 -13.25 -19.29
N ASP A 214 17.65 -11.96 -18.91
CA ASP A 214 18.59 -11.47 -17.89
C ASP A 214 18.28 -12.07 -16.51
N VAL A 215 16.98 -12.09 -16.16
CA VAL A 215 16.51 -12.69 -14.90
C VAL A 215 16.76 -14.21 -14.93
N GLY A 216 16.49 -14.88 -16.06
CA GLY A 216 16.73 -16.30 -16.23
C GLY A 216 18.20 -16.66 -16.01
N GLY A 217 19.14 -15.86 -16.57
CA GLY A 217 20.57 -16.06 -16.35
C GLY A 217 21.00 -15.85 -14.89
N ALA A 218 20.34 -14.96 -14.17
CA ALA A 218 20.69 -14.65 -12.78
C ALA A 218 20.16 -15.65 -11.76
N VAL A 219 19.07 -16.40 -12.05
CA VAL A 219 18.45 -17.33 -11.09
C VAL A 219 19.08 -18.72 -11.05
N GLY A 220 19.84 -19.11 -12.09
CA GLY A 220 20.50 -20.43 -12.18
C GLY A 220 19.54 -21.56 -12.55
N ASP A 221 20.10 -22.77 -12.70
CA ASP A 221 19.39 -23.96 -13.24
C ASP A 221 18.61 -24.75 -12.17
N ASP A 222 18.66 -24.31 -10.93
CA ASP A 222 18.09 -25.02 -9.77
C ASP A 222 16.67 -24.55 -9.39
N VAL A 223 15.98 -23.90 -10.34
CA VAL A 223 14.61 -23.43 -10.23
C VAL A 223 13.84 -23.69 -11.53
N THR A 224 12.51 -23.72 -11.44
CA THR A 224 11.64 -23.80 -12.62
C THR A 224 11.31 -22.39 -13.09
N LEU A 225 11.55 -22.07 -14.37
CA LEU A 225 11.14 -20.80 -14.95
C LEU A 225 9.72 -20.92 -15.55
N ALA A 226 8.88 -19.94 -15.25
CA ALA A 226 7.56 -19.77 -15.89
C ALA A 226 7.53 -18.36 -16.52
N HIS A 227 7.20 -18.26 -17.79
CA HIS A 227 7.13 -16.97 -18.47
C HIS A 227 5.72 -16.38 -18.43
N ASN A 228 5.60 -15.14 -18.03
CA ASN A 228 4.38 -14.33 -18.11
C ASN A 228 4.61 -13.26 -19.19
N PRO A 229 3.96 -13.39 -20.37
CA PRO A 229 4.15 -12.50 -21.51
C PRO A 229 3.65 -11.08 -21.26
#